data_cbee8dcb52c2f116abe89b7d625161e8
#
_entry.id   cbee8dcb52c2f116abe89b7d625161e8
#
_cell.length_a   1.000
_cell.length_b   1.000
_cell.length_c   1.000
_cell.angle_alpha   90.00
_cell.angle_beta   90.00
_cell.angle_gamma   90.00
#
_symmetry.space_group_name_H-M   'P 1'
#
loop_
_entity.id
_entity.type
_entity.pdbx_description
1 polymer ?
#
loop_
_entity_poly.entity_id
_entity_poly.type
_entity_poly.pdbx_seq_one_letter_code
_entity_poly.pdbx_strand_id
1 'polypeptide(L)'
;MCIRDRLRFAVMYPDNSTTVTDNPCIDAYNVSCYENGGELAEYALTVNADLDYDMSNGTIGNWTADDSWEWLLHIWNGTNETWVSADAGISEIDIGFDTHLAWIASNANLSMMPPGVDCNGRGWIMGTGASAHCMCDDGWDRSSEDWMSCVPEGNTEVNDGNLTDPHEESLGEYEIGHSTVTFIIDKEQRKRVAYSGIHWDVEDFLQDVKALSEE
;
A
#
# COMPACT_ATOMS: atom_id res chain seq x y z
N MET A 1 -12.92 -5.66 4.42
CA MET A 1 -12.65 -4.22 4.27
C MET A 1 -11.36 -4.14 3.47
N CYS A 2 -11.46 -4.01 2.15
CA CYS A 2 -10.31 -3.91 1.27
C CYS A 2 -9.69 -2.53 1.50
N ILE A 3 -8.44 -2.50 1.99
CA ILE A 3 -7.66 -1.28 2.12
C ILE A 3 -7.13 -0.98 0.70
N ARG A 4 -8.01 -0.45 -0.16
CA ARG A 4 -7.65 -0.02 -1.53
C ARG A 4 -7.10 1.41 -1.58
N ASP A 5 -7.12 2.12 -0.45
CA ASP A 5 -6.96 3.58 -0.44
C ASP A 5 -5.68 3.94 0.30
N ARG A 6 -4.53 3.50 -0.24
CA ARG A 6 -3.21 3.91 0.23
C ARG A 6 -2.60 4.83 -0.81
N LEU A 7 -2.33 6.06 -0.38
CA LEU A 7 -1.60 7.02 -1.18
C LEU A 7 -0.11 6.83 -0.95
N ARG A 8 0.63 6.51 -2.00
CA ARG A 8 2.08 6.40 -1.91
C ARG A 8 2.71 7.78 -1.93
N PHE A 9 3.59 8.01 -0.97
CA PHE A 9 4.53 9.12 -1.01
C PHE A 9 5.95 8.56 -0.99
N ALA A 10 6.78 8.99 -1.92
CA ALA A 10 8.12 8.48 -2.05
C ALA A 10 9.16 9.61 -2.06
N VAL A 11 10.37 9.31 -1.62
CA VAL A 11 11.52 10.20 -1.73
C VAL A 11 12.66 9.43 -2.38
N MET A 12 13.34 10.04 -3.36
CA MET A 12 14.58 9.53 -3.91
C MET A 12 15.71 10.52 -3.65
N TYR A 13 16.69 10.05 -2.91
CA TYR A 13 17.81 10.87 -2.45
C TYR A 13 18.91 10.96 -3.51
N PRO A 14 19.88 11.91 -3.33
CA PRO A 14 21.00 12.09 -4.27
C PRO A 14 21.88 10.86 -4.46
N ASP A 15 21.92 9.94 -3.50
CA ASP A 15 22.66 8.68 -3.56
C ASP A 15 21.86 7.52 -4.19
N ASN A 16 20.67 7.81 -4.73
CA ASN A 16 19.67 6.87 -5.27
C ASN A 16 19.03 5.94 -4.24
N SER A 17 19.27 6.15 -2.96
CA SER A 17 18.45 5.49 -1.93
C SER A 17 17.02 6.06 -1.94
N THR A 18 16.06 5.28 -1.44
CA THR A 18 14.65 5.68 -1.46
C THR A 18 13.98 5.45 -0.11
N THR A 19 13.05 6.33 0.22
CA THR A 19 12.05 6.12 1.27
C THR A 19 10.67 6.09 0.63
N VAL A 20 9.88 5.07 0.93
CA VAL A 20 8.51 4.91 0.42
C VAL A 20 7.58 4.72 1.59
N THR A 21 6.50 5.48 1.62
CA THR A 21 5.43 5.37 2.62
C THR A 21 4.09 5.15 1.94
N ASP A 22 3.30 4.23 2.48
CA ASP A 22 1.91 4.03 2.08
C ASP A 22 1.02 4.65 3.17
N ASN A 23 0.31 5.71 2.79
CA ASN A 23 -0.42 6.55 3.73
C ASN A 23 -1.90 6.21 3.65
N PRO A 24 -2.56 5.89 4.79
CA PRO A 24 -3.96 5.53 4.78
C PRO A 24 -4.81 6.72 4.36
N CYS A 25 -5.68 6.48 3.41
CA CYS A 25 -6.77 7.37 3.07
C CYS A 25 -8.05 6.69 3.56
N ILE A 26 -8.48 7.02 4.77
CA ILE A 26 -9.70 6.44 5.34
C ILE A 26 -10.83 7.41 5.08
N ASP A 27 -11.61 7.16 4.03
CA ASP A 27 -12.86 7.85 3.88
C ASP A 27 -14.04 6.89 3.74
N ALA A 28 -14.94 6.98 4.73
CA ALA A 28 -16.25 6.34 4.69
C ALA A 28 -17.29 7.16 3.86
N TYR A 29 -16.94 8.37 3.37
CA TYR A 29 -17.92 9.34 2.85
C TYR A 29 -17.50 10.10 1.59
N ASN A 30 -16.50 9.66 0.83
CA ASN A 30 -15.98 10.37 -0.36
C ASN A 30 -15.43 11.78 -0.08
N VAL A 31 -14.84 12.01 1.05
CA VAL A 31 -14.10 13.23 1.35
C VAL A 31 -12.62 12.96 1.12
N SER A 32 -11.86 13.86 0.54
CA SER A 32 -10.42 13.72 0.37
C SER A 32 -9.76 13.59 1.75
N CYS A 33 -8.92 12.57 1.93
CA CYS A 33 -8.27 12.30 3.21
C CYS A 33 -7.15 13.29 3.54
N TYR A 34 -6.67 13.99 2.55
CA TYR A 34 -5.75 15.12 2.63
C TYR A 34 -6.30 16.24 1.75
N GLU A 35 -6.21 17.49 2.17
CA GLU A 35 -6.70 18.63 1.39
C GLU A 35 -5.87 18.84 0.13
N ASN A 36 -4.57 18.60 0.22
CA ASN A 36 -3.63 18.79 -0.89
C ASN A 36 -2.36 17.95 -0.71
N GLY A 37 -1.47 17.97 -1.71
CA GLY A 37 -0.22 17.25 -1.69
C GLY A 37 0.73 17.65 -0.56
N GLY A 38 0.64 18.89 -0.08
CA GLY A 38 1.44 19.38 1.05
C GLY A 38 1.09 18.66 2.35
N GLU A 39 -0.20 18.47 2.63
CA GLU A 39 -0.64 17.70 3.81
C GLU A 39 -0.24 16.24 3.73
N LEU A 40 -0.38 15.63 2.54
CA LEU A 40 0.08 14.26 2.32
C LEU A 40 1.58 14.13 2.57
N ALA A 41 2.40 15.06 2.04
CA ALA A 41 3.85 15.04 2.23
C ALA A 41 4.25 15.20 3.69
N GLU A 42 3.64 16.16 4.39
CA GLU A 42 3.89 16.40 5.81
C GLU A 42 3.60 15.14 6.62
N TYR A 43 2.43 14.52 6.44
CA TYR A 43 2.07 13.30 7.14
C TYR A 43 3.00 12.13 6.78
N ALA A 44 3.25 11.93 5.49
CA ALA A 44 4.06 10.83 4.99
C ALA A 44 5.50 10.86 5.52
N LEU A 45 6.08 12.05 5.57
CA LEU A 45 7.49 12.21 5.93
C LEU A 45 7.69 12.36 7.44
N THR A 46 6.88 13.17 8.11
CA THR A 46 7.09 13.44 9.54
C THR A 46 6.46 12.38 10.45
N VAL A 47 5.28 11.84 10.08
CA VAL A 47 4.55 10.87 10.92
C VAL A 47 4.91 9.43 10.55
N ASN A 48 4.84 9.08 9.25
CA ASN A 48 5.07 7.70 8.84
C ASN A 48 6.54 7.33 8.70
N ALA A 49 7.36 8.23 8.17
CA ALA A 49 8.79 7.97 7.94
C ALA A 49 9.69 8.46 9.08
N ASP A 50 9.17 9.25 10.02
CA ASP A 50 9.93 9.88 11.13
C ASP A 50 11.16 10.67 10.62
N LEU A 51 10.94 11.47 9.57
CA LEU A 51 11.97 12.29 8.92
C LEU A 51 11.76 13.77 9.21
N ASP A 52 12.85 14.51 9.31
CA ASP A 52 12.79 15.97 9.24
C ASP A 52 12.31 16.40 7.85
N TYR A 53 11.29 17.27 7.80
CA TYR A 53 10.74 17.77 6.54
C TYR A 53 10.54 19.27 6.60
N ASP A 54 11.38 20.01 5.88
CA ASP A 54 11.31 21.48 5.79
C ASP A 54 11.70 21.95 4.39
N MET A 55 10.70 22.16 3.54
CA MET A 55 10.91 22.64 2.17
C MET A 55 11.24 24.14 2.09
N SER A 56 11.13 24.89 3.19
CA SER A 56 11.58 26.29 3.20
C SER A 56 13.09 26.43 3.08
N ASN A 57 13.81 25.42 3.52
CA ASN A 57 15.28 25.31 3.37
C ASN A 57 15.70 24.12 2.49
N GLY A 58 14.73 23.41 1.88
CA GLY A 58 15.00 22.27 0.99
C GLY A 58 15.48 21.01 1.71
N THR A 59 15.05 20.76 2.95
CA THR A 59 15.49 19.61 3.74
C THR A 59 14.46 18.49 3.78
N ILE A 60 14.91 17.25 3.51
CA ILE A 60 14.19 16.01 3.76
C ILE A 60 15.15 15.01 4.43
N GLY A 61 14.85 14.64 5.67
CA GLY A 61 15.72 13.79 6.48
C GLY A 61 17.11 14.42 6.67
N ASN A 62 18.14 13.69 6.32
CA ASN A 62 19.53 14.16 6.44
C ASN A 62 20.04 14.91 5.18
N TRP A 63 19.18 15.18 4.21
CA TRP A 63 19.55 15.77 2.94
C TRP A 63 18.97 17.17 2.79
N THR A 64 19.83 18.13 2.53
CA THR A 64 19.45 19.51 2.23
C THR A 64 19.91 19.85 0.82
N ALA A 65 19.01 20.33 -0.01
CA ALA A 65 19.33 20.79 -1.37
C ALA A 65 20.35 21.93 -1.34
N ASP A 66 21.18 22.01 -2.37
CA ASP A 66 22.23 23.01 -2.52
C ASP A 66 22.36 23.50 -3.99
N ASP A 67 23.39 24.26 -4.30
CA ASP A 67 23.60 24.80 -5.66
C ASP A 67 23.85 23.71 -6.74
N SER A 68 24.09 22.46 -6.33
CA SER A 68 24.41 21.35 -7.24
C SER A 68 23.22 20.46 -7.59
N TRP A 69 22.17 20.48 -6.77
CA TRP A 69 20.96 19.70 -6.95
C TRP A 69 19.79 20.30 -6.18
N GLU A 70 18.56 19.97 -6.59
CA GLU A 70 17.30 20.41 -5.97
C GLU A 70 16.28 19.29 -5.87
N TRP A 71 15.28 19.47 -5.04
CA TRP A 71 14.13 18.56 -4.97
C TRP A 71 13.15 18.87 -6.09
N LEU A 72 12.81 17.86 -6.89
CA LEU A 72 11.79 17.93 -7.94
C LEU A 72 10.56 17.13 -7.53
N LEU A 73 9.40 17.78 -7.61
CA LEU A 73 8.13 17.10 -7.35
C LEU A 73 7.71 16.28 -8.57
N HIS A 74 7.32 15.04 -8.33
CA HIS A 74 6.80 14.13 -9.34
C HIS A 74 5.44 13.56 -8.93
N ILE A 75 4.62 13.27 -9.94
CA ILE A 75 3.32 12.62 -9.81
C ILE A 75 3.38 11.30 -10.58
N TRP A 76 2.80 10.25 -10.03
CA TRP A 76 2.69 8.98 -10.73
C TRP A 76 1.64 9.04 -11.84
N ASN A 77 2.04 8.72 -13.04
CA ASN A 77 1.14 8.54 -14.17
C ASN A 77 0.82 7.06 -14.35
N GLY A 78 -0.34 6.62 -13.84
CA GLY A 78 -0.77 5.22 -13.90
C GLY A 78 -1.07 4.71 -15.31
N THR A 79 -1.24 5.60 -16.31
CA THR A 79 -1.44 5.18 -17.70
C THR A 79 -0.13 4.73 -18.35
N ASN A 80 0.95 5.43 -18.06
CA ASN A 80 2.27 5.18 -18.62
C ASN A 80 3.20 4.44 -17.65
N GLU A 81 2.71 4.16 -16.43
CA GLU A 81 3.45 3.52 -15.34
C GLU A 81 4.81 4.19 -15.08
N THR A 82 4.80 5.52 -14.97
CA THR A 82 6.01 6.31 -14.79
C THR A 82 5.79 7.54 -13.92
N TRP A 83 6.84 7.98 -13.24
CA TRP A 83 6.89 9.26 -12.55
C TRP A 83 7.07 10.39 -13.56
N VAL A 84 6.21 11.39 -13.50
CA VAL A 84 6.29 12.60 -14.34
C VAL A 84 6.48 13.82 -13.45
N SER A 85 7.27 14.78 -13.91
CA SER A 85 7.48 16.04 -13.20
C SER A 85 6.15 16.79 -13.04
N ALA A 86 5.90 17.31 -11.85
CA ALA A 86 4.74 18.16 -11.60
C ALA A 86 5.00 19.58 -12.09
N ASP A 87 4.02 20.17 -12.75
CA ASP A 87 4.06 21.59 -13.19
C ASP A 87 3.52 22.56 -12.12
N ALA A 88 2.97 22.02 -11.02
CA ALA A 88 2.35 22.78 -9.93
C ALA A 88 3.13 22.59 -8.61
N GLY A 89 2.98 23.53 -7.69
CA GLY A 89 3.48 23.40 -6.33
C GLY A 89 2.74 22.30 -5.57
N ILE A 90 3.41 21.67 -4.61
CA ILE A 90 2.86 20.53 -3.87
C ILE A 90 1.53 20.85 -3.18
N SER A 91 1.36 22.07 -2.69
CA SER A 91 0.11 22.53 -2.05
C SER A 91 -1.01 22.88 -3.03
N GLU A 92 -0.71 22.86 -4.34
CA GLU A 92 -1.69 23.12 -5.40
C GLU A 92 -2.21 21.81 -6.03
N ILE A 93 -1.67 20.66 -5.60
CA ILE A 93 -2.08 19.36 -6.09
C ILE A 93 -3.25 18.86 -5.26
N ASP A 94 -4.40 18.71 -5.89
CA ASP A 94 -5.57 18.07 -5.28
C ASP A 94 -5.31 16.57 -5.10
N ILE A 95 -5.61 16.05 -3.92
CA ILE A 95 -5.41 14.64 -3.59
C ILE A 95 -6.68 13.84 -3.86
N GLY A 96 -6.58 12.89 -4.79
CA GLY A 96 -7.55 11.84 -5.03
C GLY A 96 -6.98 10.47 -4.63
N PHE A 97 -7.82 9.44 -4.71
CA PHE A 97 -7.43 8.06 -4.34
C PHE A 97 -6.28 7.48 -5.16
N ASP A 98 -6.06 7.99 -6.37
CA ASP A 98 -5.01 7.54 -7.29
C ASP A 98 -3.82 8.53 -7.35
N THR A 99 -3.76 9.50 -6.42
CA THR A 99 -2.70 10.51 -6.42
C THR A 99 -1.51 10.02 -5.62
N HIS A 100 -0.45 9.60 -6.30
CA HIS A 100 0.81 9.23 -5.67
C HIS A 100 1.87 10.28 -6.02
N LEU A 101 2.63 10.71 -5.01
CA LEU A 101 3.59 11.80 -5.13
C LEU A 101 4.99 11.37 -4.74
N ALA A 102 5.98 12.06 -5.27
CA ALA A 102 7.37 11.86 -4.88
C ALA A 102 8.19 13.13 -4.90
N TRP A 103 9.09 13.28 -3.94
CA TRP A 103 10.24 14.17 -4.03
C TRP A 103 11.45 13.42 -4.57
N ILE A 104 12.04 13.89 -5.65
CA ILE A 104 13.18 13.25 -6.29
C ILE A 104 14.30 14.28 -6.42
N ALA A 105 15.50 13.93 -5.93
CA ALA A 105 16.67 14.77 -6.12
C ALA A 105 17.02 14.88 -7.61
N SER A 106 17.26 16.09 -8.12
CA SER A 106 17.46 16.34 -9.56
C SER A 106 18.67 15.63 -10.16
N ASN A 107 19.61 15.21 -9.31
CA ASN A 107 20.80 14.44 -9.70
C ASN A 107 20.65 12.92 -9.48
N ALA A 108 19.50 12.45 -8.99
CA ALA A 108 19.22 11.04 -8.81
C ALA A 108 18.85 10.35 -10.12
N ASN A 109 19.03 9.03 -10.17
CA ASN A 109 18.67 8.22 -11.33
C ASN A 109 17.22 7.77 -11.27
N LEU A 110 16.32 8.47 -11.93
CA LEU A 110 14.89 8.22 -11.96
C LEU A 110 14.53 6.77 -12.34
N SER A 111 15.35 6.07 -13.11
CA SER A 111 15.08 4.67 -13.48
C SER A 111 15.20 3.68 -12.32
N MET A 112 15.75 4.12 -11.19
CA MET A 112 15.83 3.33 -9.96
C MET A 112 14.69 3.63 -8.98
N MET A 113 13.80 4.57 -9.34
CA MET A 113 12.67 4.94 -8.50
C MET A 113 11.63 3.81 -8.47
N PRO A 114 11.18 3.35 -7.29
CA PRO A 114 10.08 2.40 -7.19
C PRO A 114 8.82 2.91 -7.87
N PRO A 115 7.96 2.04 -8.41
CA PRO A 115 6.69 2.45 -9.00
C PRO A 115 5.78 3.13 -7.98
N GLY A 116 4.90 4.01 -8.46
CA GLY A 116 3.95 4.75 -7.60
C GLY A 116 2.87 3.87 -6.99
N VAL A 117 2.62 2.70 -7.57
CA VAL A 117 1.63 1.74 -7.08
C VAL A 117 2.22 0.34 -7.06
N ASP A 118 1.72 -0.48 -6.15
CA ASP A 118 2.04 -1.91 -6.14
C ASP A 118 1.22 -2.64 -7.20
N CYS A 119 1.74 -3.77 -7.69
CA CYS A 119 1.00 -4.67 -8.56
C CYS A 119 0.38 -3.98 -9.80
N ASN A 120 1.02 -2.94 -10.31
CA ASN A 120 0.52 -2.11 -11.43
C ASN A 120 -0.87 -1.50 -11.14
N GLY A 121 -1.19 -1.26 -9.85
CA GLY A 121 -2.50 -0.77 -9.44
C GLY A 121 -3.65 -1.79 -9.61
N ARG A 122 -3.31 -3.07 -9.79
CA ARG A 122 -4.27 -4.16 -10.05
C ARG A 122 -4.24 -5.26 -8.98
N GLY A 123 -3.89 -4.88 -7.77
CA GLY A 123 -3.79 -5.80 -6.65
C GLY A 123 -3.06 -5.21 -5.47
N TRP A 124 -2.60 -6.06 -4.57
CA TRP A 124 -1.83 -5.67 -3.38
C TRP A 124 -0.71 -6.67 -3.12
N ILE A 125 0.34 -6.24 -2.43
CA ILE A 125 1.44 -7.11 -2.05
C ILE A 125 1.02 -8.00 -0.88
N MET A 126 1.29 -9.30 -0.99
CA MET A 126 1.21 -10.29 0.06
C MET A 126 2.60 -10.86 0.35
N GLY A 127 2.87 -11.19 1.61
CA GLY A 127 4.17 -11.70 2.04
C GLY A 127 5.19 -10.59 2.30
N THR A 128 6.43 -10.99 2.61
CA THR A 128 7.54 -10.08 2.91
C THR A 128 8.87 -10.63 2.38
N GLY A 129 9.79 -9.75 2.03
CA GLY A 129 11.12 -10.15 1.52
C GLY A 129 11.02 -11.00 0.26
N ALA A 130 11.69 -12.16 0.23
CA ALA A 130 11.70 -13.04 -0.93
C ALA A 130 10.37 -13.75 -1.21
N SER A 131 9.42 -13.72 -0.27
CA SER A 131 8.07 -14.27 -0.45
C SER A 131 7.03 -13.22 -0.85
N ALA A 132 7.43 -11.96 -1.00
CA ALA A 132 6.53 -10.90 -1.44
C ALA A 132 6.05 -11.15 -2.88
N HIS A 133 4.76 -11.03 -3.09
CA HIS A 133 4.13 -11.21 -4.41
C HIS A 133 2.81 -10.48 -4.50
N CYS A 134 2.36 -10.20 -5.72
CA CYS A 134 1.06 -9.60 -5.96
C CYS A 134 -0.09 -10.58 -5.82
N MET A 135 -1.11 -10.16 -5.09
CA MET A 135 -2.46 -10.72 -5.14
C MET A 135 -3.28 -9.84 -6.06
N CYS A 136 -3.59 -10.34 -7.25
CA CYS A 136 -4.22 -9.54 -8.29
C CYS A 136 -5.74 -9.45 -8.13
N ASP A 137 -6.32 -8.37 -8.63
CA ASP A 137 -7.76 -8.14 -8.67
C ASP A 137 -8.44 -9.08 -9.68
N ASP A 138 -9.78 -9.23 -9.58
CA ASP A 138 -10.56 -10.03 -10.52
C ASP A 138 -10.30 -9.59 -11.98
N GLY A 139 -10.05 -10.55 -12.88
CA GLY A 139 -9.69 -10.32 -14.25
C GLY A 139 -8.21 -10.01 -14.51
N TRP A 140 -7.38 -10.14 -13.46
CA TRP A 140 -5.93 -9.96 -13.53
C TRP A 140 -5.22 -11.14 -12.90
N ASP A 141 -4.15 -11.59 -13.53
CA ASP A 141 -3.28 -12.65 -13.06
C ASP A 141 -1.92 -12.10 -12.65
N ARG A 142 -1.24 -12.79 -11.75
CA ARG A 142 0.14 -12.48 -11.41
C ARG A 142 1.04 -12.77 -12.62
N SER A 143 1.92 -11.83 -12.97
CA SER A 143 2.87 -12.03 -14.05
C SER A 143 3.81 -13.21 -13.75
N SER A 144 4.03 -14.07 -14.77
CA SER A 144 5.02 -15.16 -14.68
C SER A 144 6.47 -14.67 -14.70
N GLU A 145 6.70 -13.46 -15.23
CA GLU A 145 8.03 -12.86 -15.34
C GLU A 145 8.38 -12.03 -14.11
N ASP A 146 7.36 -11.40 -13.49
CA ASP A 146 7.53 -10.54 -12.33
C ASP A 146 6.38 -10.73 -11.33
N TRP A 147 6.64 -11.40 -10.24
CA TRP A 147 5.66 -11.67 -9.19
C TRP A 147 5.14 -10.42 -8.48
N MET A 148 5.78 -9.28 -8.67
CA MET A 148 5.38 -7.98 -8.13
C MET A 148 4.46 -7.21 -9.10
N SER A 149 3.95 -7.88 -10.15
CA SER A 149 3.19 -7.27 -11.24
C SER A 149 1.95 -8.09 -11.54
N CYS A 150 0.83 -7.41 -11.84
CA CYS A 150 -0.40 -8.03 -12.33
C CYS A 150 -0.59 -7.75 -13.82
N VAL A 151 -0.98 -8.75 -14.59
CA VAL A 151 -1.26 -8.69 -16.02
C VAL A 151 -2.71 -9.09 -16.29
N PRO A 152 -3.35 -8.66 -17.41
CA PRO A 152 -4.69 -9.08 -17.73
C PRO A 152 -4.81 -10.61 -17.84
N GLU A 153 -5.86 -11.18 -17.26
CA GLU A 153 -6.15 -12.62 -17.32
C GLU A 153 -6.11 -13.13 -18.76
N GLY A 154 -5.40 -14.23 -18.99
CA GLY A 154 -5.20 -14.82 -20.32
C GLY A 154 -4.00 -14.28 -21.12
N ASN A 155 -3.27 -13.27 -20.61
CA ASN A 155 -1.99 -12.82 -21.17
C ASN A 155 -0.78 -13.48 -20.49
N THR A 156 -1.00 -14.37 -19.55
CA THR A 156 0.04 -15.25 -19.05
C THR A 156 0.37 -16.21 -20.21
N GLU A 157 1.45 -15.93 -20.96
CA GLU A 157 2.05 -16.97 -21.77
C GLU A 157 2.42 -18.07 -20.78
N VAL A 158 1.65 -19.15 -20.82
CA VAL A 158 1.96 -20.36 -20.07
C VAL A 158 3.27 -20.87 -20.67
N ASN A 159 4.38 -20.35 -20.18
CA ASN A 159 5.65 -21.04 -20.34
C ASN A 159 5.52 -22.31 -19.50
N ASP A 160 5.08 -23.37 -20.16
CA ASP A 160 4.87 -24.72 -19.69
C ASP A 160 6.21 -25.40 -19.28
N GLY A 161 7.11 -24.62 -18.72
CA GLY A 161 8.49 -24.97 -18.36
C GLY A 161 8.89 -24.50 -16.99
N ASN A 162 8.39 -25.17 -15.96
CA ASN A 162 9.13 -25.38 -14.70
C ASN A 162 9.39 -24.17 -13.79
N LEU A 163 8.40 -23.29 -13.61
CA LEU A 163 8.28 -22.46 -12.41
C LEU A 163 7.14 -23.05 -11.56
N THR A 164 7.46 -24.10 -10.81
CA THR A 164 6.60 -24.56 -9.72
C THR A 164 6.49 -23.39 -8.73
N ASP A 165 5.29 -22.86 -8.56
CA ASP A 165 4.97 -21.99 -7.44
C ASP A 165 5.48 -22.67 -6.16
N PRO A 166 6.40 -22.06 -5.38
CA PRO A 166 6.88 -22.68 -4.16
C PRO A 166 5.77 -22.98 -3.16
N HIS A 167 4.56 -22.45 -3.39
CA HIS A 167 3.36 -22.79 -2.64
C HIS A 167 2.60 -23.99 -3.24
N GLU A 168 2.74 -24.29 -4.54
CA GLU A 168 2.06 -25.43 -5.17
C GLU A 168 2.62 -26.78 -4.73
N GLU A 169 3.92 -26.88 -4.45
CA GLU A 169 4.55 -28.10 -3.93
C GLU A 169 4.24 -28.39 -2.44
N SER A 170 3.79 -27.39 -1.69
CA SER A 170 3.41 -27.57 -0.28
C SER A 170 1.92 -27.83 -0.06
N LEU A 171 1.10 -27.66 -1.08
CA LEU A 171 -0.34 -27.75 -1.03
C LEU A 171 -0.84 -28.95 -1.82
N GLY A 172 -0.65 -30.17 -1.27
CA GLY A 172 -1.57 -31.25 -1.60
C GLY A 172 -2.98 -30.80 -1.23
N GLU A 173 -3.94 -30.85 -2.16
CA GLU A 173 -5.36 -30.47 -1.97
C GLU A 173 -5.60 -29.53 -0.77
N TYR A 174 -5.07 -28.29 -0.85
CA TYR A 174 -5.27 -27.29 0.20
C TYR A 174 -6.61 -26.61 -0.06
N GLU A 175 -7.61 -27.06 0.63
CA GLU A 175 -8.83 -26.31 0.83
C GLU A 175 -8.48 -25.06 1.63
N ILE A 176 -8.53 -23.87 1.03
CA ILE A 176 -8.35 -22.59 1.75
C ILE A 176 -9.58 -22.44 2.67
N GLY A 177 -9.47 -23.02 3.84
CA GLY A 177 -10.38 -22.72 4.90
C GLY A 177 -10.12 -21.30 5.39
N HIS A 178 -10.89 -20.34 4.95
CA HIS A 178 -10.92 -19.02 5.58
C HIS A 178 -11.40 -19.24 7.02
N SER A 179 -10.47 -19.23 7.97
CA SER A 179 -10.82 -19.23 9.38
C SER A 179 -11.33 -17.84 9.76
N THR A 180 -12.62 -17.62 9.62
CA THR A 180 -13.26 -16.43 10.17
C THR A 180 -13.28 -16.55 11.68
N VAL A 181 -12.75 -15.57 12.40
CA VAL A 181 -12.84 -15.50 13.85
C VAL A 181 -13.65 -14.27 14.23
N THR A 182 -14.77 -14.51 14.92
CA THR A 182 -15.61 -13.45 15.48
C THR A 182 -15.30 -13.30 16.96
N PHE A 183 -15.02 -12.09 17.42
CA PHE A 183 -14.75 -11.81 18.84
C PHE A 183 -15.89 -11.02 19.46
N ILE A 184 -16.29 -11.37 20.70
CA ILE A 184 -17.08 -10.51 21.56
C ILE A 184 -16.09 -9.72 22.43
N ILE A 185 -16.25 -8.41 22.45
CA ILE A 185 -15.42 -7.46 23.20
C ILE A 185 -16.30 -6.78 24.24
N ASP A 186 -15.85 -6.74 25.50
CA ASP A 186 -16.58 -6.08 26.59
C ASP A 186 -16.42 -4.54 26.57
N LYS A 187 -17.09 -3.86 27.51
CA LYS A 187 -17.07 -2.40 27.62
C LYS A 187 -15.68 -1.85 27.96
N GLU A 188 -14.81 -2.66 28.53
CA GLU A 188 -13.40 -2.34 28.83
C GLU A 188 -12.44 -2.70 27.67
N GLN A 189 -12.99 -3.01 26.48
CA GLN A 189 -12.24 -3.37 25.26
C GLN A 189 -11.41 -4.65 25.36
N ARG A 190 -11.77 -5.57 26.25
CA ARG A 190 -11.11 -6.87 26.40
C ARG A 190 -11.82 -7.90 25.53
N LYS A 191 -11.06 -8.76 24.85
CA LYS A 191 -11.61 -9.92 24.14
C LYS A 191 -12.07 -10.95 25.17
N ARG A 192 -13.35 -11.29 25.15
CA ARG A 192 -13.97 -12.22 26.11
C ARG A 192 -14.25 -13.59 25.50
N VAL A 193 -14.80 -13.63 24.32
CA VAL A 193 -15.15 -14.86 23.62
C VAL A 193 -14.68 -14.80 22.17
N ALA A 194 -14.26 -15.93 21.61
CA ALA A 194 -13.85 -16.08 20.22
C ALA A 194 -14.62 -17.26 19.60
N TYR A 195 -15.33 -16.98 18.53
CA TYR A 195 -15.99 -17.99 17.71
C TYR A 195 -15.15 -18.20 16.43
N SER A 196 -14.70 -19.41 16.17
CA SER A 196 -13.94 -19.75 14.97
C SER A 196 -14.79 -20.45 13.92
N GLY A 197 -14.54 -20.11 12.64
CA GLY A 197 -15.31 -20.66 11.52
C GLY A 197 -16.64 -19.95 11.30
N ILE A 198 -17.46 -20.52 10.40
CA ILE A 198 -18.77 -19.98 10.00
C ILE A 198 -19.95 -20.81 10.55
N HIS A 199 -19.68 -21.87 11.30
CA HIS A 199 -20.69 -22.83 11.78
C HIS A 199 -20.95 -22.77 13.30
N TRP A 200 -20.68 -21.59 13.91
CA TRP A 200 -20.99 -21.40 15.33
C TRP A 200 -22.49 -21.19 15.54
N ASP A 201 -22.99 -21.65 16.70
CA ASP A 201 -24.39 -21.57 17.05
C ASP A 201 -24.78 -20.13 17.42
N VAL A 202 -25.84 -19.62 16.79
CA VAL A 202 -26.33 -18.25 17.03
C VAL A 202 -26.93 -18.09 18.43
N GLU A 203 -27.50 -19.17 19.00
CA GLU A 203 -28.10 -19.14 20.34
C GLU A 203 -26.99 -19.03 21.41
N ASP A 204 -25.89 -19.76 21.25
CA ASP A 204 -24.72 -19.65 22.12
C ASP A 204 -24.10 -18.24 22.04
N PHE A 205 -23.98 -17.69 20.85
CA PHE A 205 -23.49 -16.31 20.65
C PHE A 205 -24.37 -15.27 21.36
N LEU A 206 -25.71 -15.41 21.23
CA LEU A 206 -26.66 -14.50 21.89
C LEU A 206 -26.63 -14.64 23.41
N GLN A 207 -26.41 -15.84 23.92
CA GLN A 207 -26.25 -16.08 25.35
C GLN A 207 -25.03 -15.40 25.92
N ASP A 208 -23.88 -15.50 25.23
CA ASP A 208 -22.64 -14.86 25.65
C ASP A 208 -22.74 -13.33 25.59
N VAL A 209 -23.38 -12.78 24.54
CA VAL A 209 -23.61 -11.33 24.43
C VAL A 209 -24.50 -10.83 25.59
N LYS A 210 -25.55 -11.57 25.94
CA LYS A 210 -26.42 -11.21 27.08
C LYS A 210 -25.66 -11.25 28.39
N ALA A 211 -24.89 -12.31 28.66
CA ALA A 211 -24.12 -12.44 29.88
C ALA A 211 -23.14 -11.28 30.06
N LEU A 212 -22.45 -10.88 29.00
CA LEU A 212 -21.49 -9.75 29.01
C LEU A 212 -22.16 -8.37 29.04
N SER A 213 -23.44 -8.28 28.64
CA SER A 213 -24.20 -7.02 28.73
C SER A 213 -24.69 -6.70 30.15
N GLU A 214 -24.80 -7.74 31.01
CA GLU A 214 -25.24 -7.65 32.40
C GLU A 214 -24.09 -7.42 33.39
N GLU A 215 -22.82 -7.53 32.96
CA GLU A 215 -21.63 -7.14 33.71
C GLU A 215 -21.45 -5.62 33.66
#